data_163badff6c56003219605aa2dce3602c
#
_entry.id   163badff6c56003219605aa2dce3602c
#
_cell.length_a   1.000
_cell.length_b   1.000
_cell.length_c   1.000
_cell.angle_alpha   90.00
_cell.angle_beta   90.00
_cell.angle_gamma   90.00
#
_symmetry.space_group_name_H-M   'P 1'
#
loop_
_entity.id
_entity.type
_entity.pdbx_description
1 polymer ?
#
loop_
_entity_poly.entity_id
_entity_poly.type
_entity_poly.pdbx_seq_one_letter_code
_entity_poly.pdbx_strand_id
1 'polypeptide(L)'
;MSTAATLTYALFKEGIVVRTNYYFEKEYIQTAMFYFYLSKYYEYIDTFILYAKKKTPIFLQTFHHTGAVIVWHIGYICKTDGLFFVCLLNSYVHSFMYLYYFLTLLKVNVYKYRIYITSMQIAQLTFGAIALPFFYNGVETQQNKRVICIFDMYIVCLLFLFGKFMWENYFGKVKSN
;
A
#
# COMPACT_ATOMS: atom_id res chain seq x y z
N MET A 1 10.02 -13.55 -11.22
CA MET A 1 8.68 -13.68 -10.58
C MET A 1 8.22 -12.28 -10.16
N SER A 2 6.92 -11.98 -10.20
CA SER A 2 6.43 -10.70 -9.66
C SER A 2 6.56 -10.68 -8.13
N THR A 3 6.69 -9.49 -7.54
CA THR A 3 6.79 -9.33 -6.07
C THR A 3 5.65 -10.04 -5.35
N ALA A 4 4.40 -9.88 -5.83
CA ALA A 4 3.23 -10.56 -5.28
C ALA A 4 3.39 -12.10 -5.27
N ALA A 5 3.83 -12.68 -6.38
CA ALA A 5 4.01 -14.13 -6.47
C ALA A 5 5.11 -14.65 -5.53
N THR A 6 6.24 -13.92 -5.42
CA THR A 6 7.32 -14.29 -4.51
C THR A 6 6.88 -14.23 -3.04
N LEU A 7 6.16 -13.18 -2.64
CA LEU A 7 5.67 -13.03 -1.27
C LEU A 7 4.55 -14.03 -0.96
N THR A 8 3.72 -14.38 -1.93
CA THR A 8 2.71 -15.44 -1.77
C THR A 8 3.37 -16.81 -1.54
N TYR A 9 4.36 -17.13 -2.36
CA TYR A 9 5.15 -18.34 -2.16
C TYR A 9 5.82 -18.37 -0.78
N ALA A 10 6.38 -17.23 -0.35
CA ALA A 10 6.96 -17.09 0.98
C ALA A 10 5.93 -17.34 2.09
N LEU A 11 4.71 -16.80 1.97
CA LEU A 11 3.65 -17.02 2.95
C LEU A 11 3.26 -18.49 3.06
N PHE A 12 3.15 -19.21 1.94
CA PHE A 12 2.86 -20.66 1.97
C PHE A 12 4.00 -21.48 2.54
N LYS A 13 5.24 -21.10 2.28
CA LYS A 13 6.43 -21.83 2.73
C LYS A 13 6.79 -21.59 4.19
N GLU A 14 6.78 -20.34 4.61
CA GLU A 14 7.26 -19.91 5.94
C GLU A 14 6.13 -19.76 6.95
N GLY A 15 4.87 -19.62 6.49
CA GLY A 15 3.70 -19.36 7.34
C GLY A 15 3.66 -17.93 7.88
N ILE A 16 2.83 -17.72 8.90
CA ILE A 16 2.72 -16.43 9.63
C ILE A 16 3.64 -16.49 10.84
N VAL A 17 4.75 -15.75 10.78
CA VAL A 17 5.74 -15.67 11.86
C VAL A 17 5.80 -14.25 12.38
N VAL A 18 5.63 -14.09 13.70
CA VAL A 18 5.72 -12.81 14.42
C VAL A 18 7.03 -12.82 15.20
N ARG A 19 8.12 -12.49 14.54
CA ARG A 19 9.47 -12.45 15.10
C ARG A 19 10.28 -11.32 14.46
N THR A 20 11.28 -10.82 15.17
CA THR A 20 12.15 -9.76 14.64
C THR A 20 13.04 -10.30 13.50
N ASN A 21 13.01 -9.62 12.36
CA ASN A 21 13.84 -9.86 11.16
C ASN A 21 13.70 -11.24 10.50
N TYR A 22 12.69 -12.05 10.84
CA TYR A 22 12.53 -13.40 10.31
C TYR A 22 12.41 -13.44 8.77
N TYR A 23 11.52 -12.60 8.22
CA TYR A 23 11.31 -12.53 6.78
C TYR A 23 12.48 -11.86 6.06
N PHE A 24 13.08 -10.85 6.67
CA PHE A 24 14.23 -10.14 6.10
C PHE A 24 15.54 -10.94 6.13
N GLU A 25 15.65 -12.02 6.91
CA GLU A 25 16.76 -12.95 6.84
C GLU A 25 16.71 -13.85 5.59
N LYS A 26 15.57 -13.96 4.94
CA LYS A 26 15.41 -14.73 3.69
C LYS A 26 15.72 -13.84 2.48
N GLU A 27 16.82 -14.11 1.80
CA GLU A 27 17.30 -13.31 0.66
C GLU A 27 16.23 -13.08 -0.41
N TYR A 28 15.46 -14.11 -0.77
CA TYR A 28 14.42 -14.00 -1.79
C TYR A 28 13.26 -13.09 -1.36
N ILE A 29 12.93 -13.06 -0.05
CA ILE A 29 11.91 -12.16 0.51
C ILE A 29 12.45 -10.73 0.56
N GLN A 30 13.66 -10.56 1.08
CA GLN A 30 14.35 -9.27 1.13
C GLN A 30 14.44 -8.65 -0.26
N THR A 31 14.81 -9.43 -1.27
CA THR A 31 14.88 -8.98 -2.67
C THR A 31 13.50 -8.55 -3.19
N ALA A 32 12.44 -9.33 -2.92
CA ALA A 32 11.08 -8.97 -3.33
C ALA A 32 10.61 -7.67 -2.65
N MET A 33 10.89 -7.50 -1.36
CA MET A 33 10.55 -6.27 -0.62
C MET A 33 11.38 -5.07 -1.09
N PHE A 34 12.62 -5.28 -1.53
CA PHE A 34 13.44 -4.24 -2.14
C PHE A 34 12.82 -3.72 -3.45
N TYR A 35 12.42 -4.62 -4.35
CA TYR A 35 11.75 -4.20 -5.59
C TYR A 35 10.40 -3.53 -5.31
N PHE A 36 9.68 -3.99 -4.31
CA PHE A 36 8.47 -3.31 -3.87
C PHE A 36 8.75 -1.90 -3.35
N TYR A 37 9.76 -1.73 -2.51
CA TYR A 37 10.20 -0.42 -2.04
C TYR A 37 10.59 0.49 -3.21
N LEU A 38 11.36 -0.01 -4.19
CA LEU A 38 11.69 0.76 -5.38
C LEU A 38 10.46 1.15 -6.20
N SER A 39 9.41 0.31 -6.25
CA SER A 39 8.19 0.63 -6.97
C SER A 39 7.51 1.89 -6.44
N LYS A 40 7.71 2.23 -5.15
CA LYS A 40 7.13 3.46 -4.57
C LYS A 40 7.72 4.73 -5.18
N TYR A 41 8.96 4.70 -5.64
CA TYR A 41 9.53 5.80 -6.42
C TYR A 41 8.90 5.89 -7.82
N TYR A 42 8.59 4.78 -8.47
CA TYR A 42 7.90 4.79 -9.76
C TYR A 42 6.48 5.35 -9.66
N GLU A 43 5.80 5.19 -8.54
CA GLU A 43 4.46 5.76 -8.32
C GLU A 43 4.47 7.30 -8.36
N TYR A 44 5.62 7.96 -8.14
CA TYR A 44 5.77 9.39 -8.40
C TYR A 44 5.61 9.78 -9.86
N ILE A 45 5.90 8.88 -10.80
CA ILE A 45 5.73 9.14 -12.25
C ILE A 45 4.26 9.47 -12.54
N ASP A 46 3.32 8.81 -11.88
CA ASP A 46 1.88 9.10 -12.03
C ASP A 46 1.56 10.55 -11.65
N THR A 47 2.19 11.05 -10.58
CA THR A 47 2.07 12.45 -10.16
C THR A 47 2.69 13.41 -11.18
N PHE A 48 3.89 13.10 -11.71
CA PHE A 48 4.52 13.90 -12.76
C PHE A 48 3.69 13.93 -14.05
N ILE A 49 3.07 12.81 -14.44
CA ILE A 49 2.18 12.75 -15.61
C ILE A 49 0.99 13.69 -15.44
N LEU A 50 0.43 13.82 -14.23
CA LEU A 50 -0.65 14.78 -13.96
C LEU A 50 -0.18 16.22 -14.14
N TYR A 51 0.98 16.58 -13.59
CA TYR A 51 1.56 17.93 -13.78
C TYR A 51 1.87 18.21 -15.25
N ALA A 52 2.43 17.24 -15.97
CA ALA A 52 2.67 17.38 -17.41
C ALA A 52 1.38 17.61 -18.21
N LYS A 53 0.26 17.03 -17.77
CA LYS A 53 -1.09 17.25 -18.31
C LYS A 53 -1.77 18.52 -17.76
N LYS A 54 -1.05 19.39 -17.04
CA LYS A 54 -1.57 20.60 -16.39
C LYS A 54 -2.75 20.31 -15.43
N LYS A 55 -2.78 19.13 -14.82
CA LYS A 55 -3.74 18.73 -13.80
C LYS A 55 -3.07 18.77 -12.44
N THR A 56 -3.71 19.40 -11.45
CA THR A 56 -3.23 19.36 -10.06
C THR A 56 -3.62 18.02 -9.43
N PRO A 57 -2.66 17.26 -8.89
CA PRO A 57 -2.99 16.05 -8.12
C PRO A 57 -3.83 16.42 -6.89
N ILE A 58 -4.76 15.55 -6.52
CA ILE A 58 -5.51 15.74 -5.27
C ILE A 58 -4.58 15.51 -4.06
N PHE A 59 -4.92 16.15 -2.93
CA PHE A 59 -4.11 16.05 -1.71
C PHE A 59 -3.86 14.58 -1.27
N LEU A 60 -4.88 13.72 -1.35
CA LEU A 60 -4.76 12.31 -1.07
C LEU A 60 -3.61 11.65 -1.87
N GLN A 61 -3.53 11.91 -3.18
CA GLN A 61 -2.50 11.32 -4.04
C GLN A 61 -1.09 11.81 -3.65
N THR A 62 -0.92 13.11 -3.45
CA THR A 62 0.38 13.69 -3.06
C THR A 62 0.81 13.17 -1.69
N PHE A 63 -0.10 13.17 -0.72
CA PHE A 63 0.16 12.65 0.63
C PHE A 63 0.53 11.16 0.60
N HIS A 64 -0.22 10.36 -0.19
CA HIS A 64 0.04 8.93 -0.33
C HIS A 64 1.42 8.67 -0.95
N HIS A 65 1.73 9.24 -2.10
CA HIS A 65 2.98 8.94 -2.80
C HIS A 65 4.22 9.41 -1.99
N THR A 66 4.15 10.62 -1.41
CA THR A 66 5.25 11.13 -0.59
C THR A 66 5.43 10.31 0.69
N GLY A 67 4.33 10.07 1.40
CA GLY A 67 4.37 9.29 2.63
C GLY A 67 4.81 7.84 2.38
N ALA A 68 4.33 7.21 1.30
CA ALA A 68 4.72 5.84 0.95
C ALA A 68 6.23 5.71 0.79
N VAL A 69 6.88 6.60 0.03
CA VAL A 69 8.35 6.53 -0.13
C VAL A 69 9.06 6.64 1.22
N ILE A 70 8.65 7.57 2.08
CA ILE A 70 9.30 7.79 3.39
C ILE A 70 9.12 6.58 4.30
N VAL A 71 7.88 6.12 4.49
CA VAL A 71 7.62 5.02 5.45
C VAL A 71 8.18 3.69 4.96
N TRP A 72 8.11 3.39 3.65
CA TRP A 72 8.70 2.18 3.10
C TRP A 72 10.23 2.20 3.14
N HIS A 73 10.87 3.37 2.95
CA HIS A 73 12.30 3.53 3.12
C HIS A 73 12.73 3.19 4.56
N ILE A 74 12.08 3.81 5.54
CA ILE A 74 12.35 3.55 6.95
C ILE A 74 12.11 2.06 7.29
N GLY A 75 10.98 1.50 6.87
CA GLY A 75 10.62 0.12 7.12
C GLY A 75 11.61 -0.89 6.51
N TYR A 76 12.07 -0.63 5.29
CA TYR A 76 13.05 -1.48 4.60
C TYR A 76 14.42 -1.44 5.29
N ILE A 77 14.93 -0.24 5.62
CA ILE A 77 16.24 -0.10 6.31
C ILE A 77 16.20 -0.74 7.70
N CYS A 78 15.10 -0.57 8.42
CA CYS A 78 14.93 -1.17 9.76
C CYS A 78 14.57 -2.66 9.72
N LYS A 79 14.44 -3.27 8.54
CA LYS A 79 14.09 -4.69 8.35
C LYS A 79 12.85 -5.11 9.14
N THR A 80 11.79 -4.30 9.07
CA THR A 80 10.58 -4.50 9.88
C THR A 80 9.66 -5.56 9.27
N ASP A 81 9.63 -6.75 9.85
CA ASP A 81 8.89 -7.91 9.34
C ASP A 81 7.38 -7.72 9.22
N GLY A 82 6.77 -6.94 10.11
CA GLY A 82 5.34 -6.62 10.02
C GLY A 82 4.91 -6.01 8.68
N LEU A 83 5.85 -5.41 7.94
CA LEU A 83 5.59 -4.84 6.62
C LEU A 83 5.43 -5.89 5.52
N PHE A 84 5.83 -7.17 5.76
CA PHE A 84 5.67 -8.25 4.79
C PHE A 84 4.22 -8.41 4.33
N PHE A 85 3.27 -8.45 5.27
CA PHE A 85 1.84 -8.61 4.96
C PHE A 85 1.25 -7.38 4.28
N VAL A 86 1.67 -6.18 4.73
CA VAL A 86 1.25 -4.93 4.08
C VAL A 86 1.77 -4.86 2.65
N CYS A 87 3.02 -5.27 2.41
CA CYS A 87 3.64 -5.37 1.10
C CYS A 87 2.89 -6.35 0.19
N LEU A 88 2.58 -7.55 0.71
CA LEU A 88 1.86 -8.58 -0.03
C LEU A 88 0.49 -8.08 -0.50
N LEU A 89 -0.34 -7.57 0.42
CA LEU A 89 -1.68 -7.06 0.09
C LEU A 89 -1.62 -5.85 -0.85
N ASN A 90 -0.70 -4.92 -0.60
CA ASN A 90 -0.54 -3.75 -1.44
C ASN A 90 -0.12 -4.11 -2.87
N SER A 91 0.74 -5.12 -3.03
CA SER A 91 1.13 -5.63 -4.35
C SER A 91 -0.06 -6.16 -5.15
N TYR A 92 -1.01 -6.86 -4.52
CA TYR A 92 -2.23 -7.33 -5.17
C TYR A 92 -3.16 -6.19 -5.53
N VAL A 93 -3.47 -5.32 -4.58
CA VAL A 93 -4.40 -4.20 -4.81
C VAL A 93 -3.87 -3.27 -5.91
N HIS A 94 -2.57 -2.96 -5.92
CA HIS A 94 -1.94 -2.17 -6.97
C HIS A 94 -1.98 -2.88 -8.33
N SER A 95 -1.81 -4.21 -8.39
CA SER A 95 -1.95 -4.96 -9.63
C SER A 95 -3.35 -4.83 -10.23
N PHE A 96 -4.41 -4.93 -9.43
CA PHE A 96 -5.79 -4.70 -9.88
C PHE A 96 -6.04 -3.24 -10.28
N MET A 97 -5.48 -2.29 -9.54
CA MET A 97 -5.60 -0.87 -9.83
C MET A 97 -4.94 -0.53 -11.19
N TYR A 98 -3.72 -1.00 -11.44
CA TYR A 98 -3.04 -0.77 -12.71
C TYR A 98 -3.70 -1.51 -13.88
N LEU A 99 -4.26 -2.71 -13.66
CA LEU A 99 -5.10 -3.38 -14.64
C LEU A 99 -6.33 -2.54 -15.01
N TYR A 100 -7.02 -1.97 -14.01
CA TYR A 100 -8.13 -1.06 -14.24
C TYR A 100 -7.70 0.16 -15.07
N TYR A 101 -6.58 0.79 -14.75
CA TYR A 101 -6.06 1.93 -15.51
C TYR A 101 -5.70 1.54 -16.94
N PHE A 102 -5.06 0.39 -17.12
CA PHE A 102 -4.72 -0.13 -18.45
C PHE A 102 -5.97 -0.37 -19.31
N LEU A 103 -6.99 -1.01 -18.77
CA LEU A 103 -8.28 -1.21 -19.46
C LEU A 103 -8.95 0.13 -19.82
N THR A 104 -8.84 1.13 -18.94
CA THR A 104 -9.34 2.48 -19.22
C THR A 104 -8.59 3.14 -20.39
N LEU A 105 -7.27 2.95 -20.49
CA LEU A 105 -6.47 3.44 -21.62
C LEU A 105 -6.87 2.76 -22.94
N LEU A 106 -7.23 1.48 -22.90
CA LEU A 106 -7.79 0.74 -24.04
C LEU A 106 -9.23 1.11 -24.36
N LYS A 107 -9.80 2.14 -23.71
CA LYS A 107 -11.19 2.60 -23.87
C LYS A 107 -12.24 1.53 -23.54
N VAL A 108 -11.91 0.50 -22.76
CA VAL A 108 -12.87 -0.47 -22.24
C VAL A 108 -13.73 0.22 -21.17
N ASN A 109 -15.05 0.04 -21.25
CA ASN A 109 -15.96 0.67 -20.28
C ASN A 109 -15.92 -0.07 -18.92
N VAL A 110 -14.95 0.28 -18.11
CA VAL A 110 -14.75 -0.27 -16.75
C VAL A 110 -15.18 0.69 -15.64
N TYR A 111 -15.82 1.81 -15.99
CA TYR A 111 -16.17 2.88 -15.04
C TYR A 111 -16.94 2.41 -13.81
N LYS A 112 -17.85 1.44 -13.97
CA LYS A 112 -18.63 0.86 -12.88
C LYS A 112 -17.77 0.14 -11.82
N TYR A 113 -16.56 -0.29 -12.18
CA TYR A 113 -15.66 -1.00 -11.25
C TYR A 113 -14.82 -0.10 -10.36
N ARG A 114 -14.82 1.23 -10.59
CA ARG A 114 -14.01 2.17 -9.81
C ARG A 114 -14.30 2.12 -8.31
N ILE A 115 -15.57 1.91 -7.91
CA ILE A 115 -15.96 1.82 -6.51
C ILE A 115 -15.35 0.57 -5.85
N TYR A 116 -15.30 -0.56 -6.56
CA TYR A 116 -14.69 -1.78 -6.05
C TYR A 116 -13.18 -1.62 -5.84
N ILE A 117 -12.49 -0.91 -6.75
CA ILE A 117 -11.06 -0.61 -6.60
C ILE A 117 -10.83 0.24 -5.34
N THR A 118 -11.61 1.31 -5.14
CA THR A 118 -11.51 2.14 -3.94
C THR A 118 -11.85 1.35 -2.66
N SER A 119 -12.87 0.49 -2.72
CA SER A 119 -13.23 -0.38 -1.58
C SER A 119 -12.11 -1.37 -1.24
N MET A 120 -11.44 -1.96 -2.24
CA MET A 120 -10.28 -2.83 -2.02
C MET A 120 -9.11 -2.08 -1.37
N GLN A 121 -8.86 -0.83 -1.78
CA GLN A 121 -7.83 0.01 -1.17
C GLN A 121 -8.15 0.31 0.31
N ILE A 122 -9.40 0.64 0.62
CA ILE A 122 -9.84 0.87 2.01
C ILE A 122 -9.74 -0.42 2.83
N ALA A 123 -10.20 -1.56 2.30
CA ALA A 123 -10.13 -2.85 2.97
C ALA A 123 -8.68 -3.26 3.29
N GLN A 124 -7.76 -3.08 2.34
CA GLN A 124 -6.32 -3.33 2.55
C GLN A 124 -5.75 -2.44 3.66
N LEU A 125 -6.07 -1.15 3.66
CA LEU A 125 -5.59 -0.21 4.68
C LEU A 125 -6.17 -0.56 6.06
N THR A 126 -7.46 -0.92 6.13
CA THR A 126 -8.10 -1.39 7.36
C THR A 126 -7.43 -2.64 7.90
N PHE A 127 -7.14 -3.61 7.02
CA PHE A 127 -6.40 -4.80 7.43
C PHE A 127 -5.00 -4.44 7.95
N GLY A 128 -4.28 -3.54 7.29
CA GLY A 128 -2.96 -3.07 7.72
C GLY A 128 -3.00 -2.44 9.10
N ALA A 129 -3.96 -1.54 9.35
CA ALA A 129 -4.15 -0.88 10.65
C ALA A 129 -4.48 -1.85 11.79
N ILE A 130 -5.12 -3.00 11.50
CA ILE A 130 -5.39 -4.05 12.50
C ILE A 130 -4.18 -4.97 12.69
N ALA A 131 -3.51 -5.33 11.59
CA ALA A 131 -2.43 -6.31 11.61
C ALA A 131 -1.13 -5.77 12.22
N LEU A 132 -0.76 -4.51 11.96
CA LEU A 132 0.49 -3.93 12.44
C LEU A 132 0.59 -3.88 13.98
N PRO A 133 -0.45 -3.46 14.74
CA PRO A 133 -0.42 -3.54 16.19
C PRO A 133 -0.23 -4.97 16.73
N PHE A 134 -0.74 -5.98 16.01
CA PHE A 134 -0.52 -7.37 16.39
C PHE A 134 0.98 -7.75 16.33
N PHE A 135 1.69 -7.28 15.28
CA PHE A 135 3.13 -7.49 15.16
C PHE A 135 3.95 -6.71 16.19
N TYR A 136 3.44 -5.59 16.68
CA TYR A 136 4.12 -4.76 17.70
C TYR A 136 4.50 -5.54 18.95
N ASN A 137 3.64 -6.42 19.43
CA ASN A 137 3.88 -7.22 20.64
C ASN A 137 4.89 -8.35 20.41
N GLY A 138 5.03 -8.85 19.20
CA GLY A 138 5.99 -9.90 18.85
C GLY A 138 7.38 -9.39 18.47
N VAL A 139 7.58 -8.07 18.41
CA VAL A 139 8.86 -7.46 18.06
C VAL A 139 9.65 -7.09 19.28
N GLU A 140 10.91 -7.54 19.36
CA GLU A 140 11.79 -7.31 20.53
C GLU A 140 12.47 -5.95 20.49
N THR A 141 12.80 -5.44 19.28
CA THR A 141 13.60 -4.23 19.11
C THR A 141 12.74 -2.97 19.20
N GLN A 142 13.13 -2.01 20.06
CA GLN A 142 12.45 -0.71 20.18
C GLN A 142 12.43 0.08 18.86
N GLN A 143 13.45 -0.08 18.03
CA GLN A 143 13.51 0.54 16.72
C GLN A 143 12.35 0.06 15.82
N ASN A 144 12.15 -1.27 15.70
CA ASN A 144 11.07 -1.84 14.91
C ASN A 144 9.69 -1.48 15.48
N LYS A 145 9.54 -1.41 16.80
CA LYS A 145 8.31 -0.92 17.44
C LYS A 145 7.96 0.51 17.03
N ARG A 146 8.95 1.41 17.01
CA ARG A 146 8.74 2.80 16.53
C ARG A 146 8.36 2.84 15.06
N VAL A 147 8.99 2.02 14.21
CA VAL A 147 8.65 1.94 12.79
C VAL A 147 7.22 1.46 12.59
N ILE A 148 6.79 0.43 13.30
CA ILE A 148 5.40 -0.06 13.25
C ILE A 148 4.43 1.06 13.66
N CYS A 149 4.69 1.81 14.73
CA CYS A 149 3.84 2.93 15.14
C CYS A 149 3.76 4.02 14.07
N ILE A 150 4.91 4.42 13.48
CA ILE A 150 4.95 5.44 12.41
C ILE A 150 4.14 4.97 11.21
N PHE A 151 4.31 3.71 10.82
CA PHE A 151 3.61 3.12 9.70
C PHE A 151 2.11 3.03 9.94
N ASP A 152 1.70 2.61 11.13
CA ASP A 152 0.30 2.50 11.52
C ASP A 152 -0.39 3.87 11.55
N MET A 153 0.24 4.88 12.13
CA MET A 153 -0.26 6.28 12.08
C MET A 153 -0.44 6.76 10.63
N TYR A 154 0.49 6.46 9.75
CA TYR A 154 0.38 6.80 8.33
C TYR A 154 -0.81 6.09 7.67
N ILE A 155 -1.02 4.79 7.94
CA ILE A 155 -2.16 4.03 7.41
C ILE A 155 -3.49 4.62 7.92
N VAL A 156 -3.59 4.99 9.19
CA VAL A 156 -4.80 5.61 9.77
C VAL A 156 -5.11 6.94 9.08
N CYS A 157 -4.09 7.77 8.83
CA CYS A 157 -4.26 9.00 8.05
C CYS A 157 -4.76 8.72 6.62
N LEU A 158 -4.20 7.70 5.96
CA LEU A 158 -4.67 7.29 4.63
C LEU A 158 -6.12 6.78 4.67
N LEU A 159 -6.49 5.98 5.66
CA LEU A 159 -7.88 5.52 5.82
C LEU A 159 -8.87 6.67 5.89
N PHE A 160 -8.55 7.70 6.68
CA PHE A 160 -9.37 8.90 6.76
C PHE A 160 -9.49 9.61 5.39
N LEU A 161 -8.39 9.79 4.68
CA LEU A 161 -8.36 10.47 3.39
C LEU A 161 -9.08 9.65 2.30
N PHE A 162 -8.91 8.33 2.26
CA PHE A 162 -9.62 7.44 1.33
C PHE A 162 -11.11 7.37 1.66
N GLY A 163 -11.49 7.33 2.93
CA GLY A 163 -12.88 7.38 3.37
C GLY A 163 -13.58 8.68 2.95
N LYS A 164 -12.91 9.83 3.15
CA LYS A 164 -13.38 11.12 2.68
C LYS A 164 -13.53 11.13 1.15
N PHE A 165 -12.52 10.67 0.41
CA PHE A 165 -12.56 10.56 -1.05
C PHE A 165 -13.73 9.68 -1.51
N MET A 166 -13.95 8.54 -0.87
CA MET A 166 -15.04 7.63 -1.18
C MET A 166 -16.39 8.30 -0.95
N TRP A 167 -16.57 8.97 0.18
CA TRP A 167 -17.80 9.69 0.49
C TRP A 167 -18.12 10.78 -0.55
N GLU A 168 -17.16 11.65 -0.84
CA GLU A 168 -17.34 12.77 -1.76
C GLU A 168 -17.63 12.34 -3.21
N ASN A 169 -17.02 11.23 -3.67
CA ASN A 169 -17.12 10.82 -5.07
C ASN A 169 -18.22 9.81 -5.36
N TYR A 170 -18.70 9.05 -4.36
CA TYR A 170 -19.68 8.01 -4.59
C TYR A 170 -20.99 8.21 -3.84
N PHE A 171 -21.01 8.90 -2.69
CA PHE A 171 -22.19 9.05 -1.86
C PHE A 171 -22.62 10.51 -1.70
N GLY A 172 -21.72 11.49 -1.69
CA GLY A 172 -22.03 12.90 -1.44
C GLY A 172 -22.77 13.63 -2.57
N LYS A 173 -22.81 13.07 -3.78
CA LYS A 173 -23.44 13.69 -4.96
C LYS A 173 -24.95 13.50 -5.07
N VAL A 174 -25.59 12.81 -4.12
CA VAL A 174 -27.04 12.53 -4.18
C VAL A 174 -27.92 13.70 -3.70
N LYS A 175 -27.33 14.84 -3.27
CA LYS A 175 -28.10 15.98 -2.67
C LYS A 175 -28.06 17.27 -3.46
N SER A 176 -27.95 17.25 -4.78
CA SER A 176 -28.14 18.47 -5.60
C SER A 176 -28.98 18.16 -6.85
N ASN A 177 -30.23 17.86 -6.66
CA ASN A 177 -31.32 18.04 -7.62
C ASN A 177 -32.50 18.63 -6.88
#